data_4718bd7736a19413edc499b933a54603
#
_entry.id   4718bd7736a19413edc499b933a54603
#
_cell.length_a   1.000
_cell.length_b   1.000
_cell.length_c   1.000
_cell.angle_alpha   90.00
_cell.angle_beta   90.00
_cell.angle_gamma   90.00
#
_symmetry.space_group_name_H-M   'P 1'
#
loop_
_entity.id
_entity.type
_entity.pdbx_description
1 polymer ?
#
loop_
_entity_poly.entity_id
_entity_poly.type
_entity_poly.pdbx_seq_one_letter_code
_entity_poly.pdbx_strand_id
1 'polypeptide(L)'
;MKRQTLKYSALAACIGLSPFSALIADEATSFSEILTKSDTKFNFRYRYEYVDDDKSPKEANASTLKSRITWSSASYKGFSGLVEVDNVSHIGGENYATPSNGKAGEYPIVADPDGTDINQIYLKYKGDSFTGIAGRQRILHSGQRFVGGVGWRQNEQTYDSVRVQLPISTAITPVKIDYSYIWDVNRIFGPDTNGGQPRRYESDSHALYASFSPAEGHTIGLFSYLLDFDNASVNSSETYGIEYKGAIGPVSIAATAATQSDYKENPVDYDAEYYMAELGYKIKGVALAAGYEQLGSDDGEFAFRTPLATLHKFQGWADKFLVTPADGIEDIYFKVAGKVGPAKLAMFYHDFSSDEGSDDYGTEFDVVATYPVNKNVSVQMKYARYDAEDFSTDTDKLWFTINMKF
;
A
#
# COMPACT_ATOMS: atom_id res chain seq x y z
N MET A 1 -9.33 -15.38 38.22
CA MET A 1 -9.99 -14.98 36.97
C MET A 1 -8.90 -14.51 36.03
N LYS A 2 -8.53 -15.32 35.03
CA LYS A 2 -7.53 -14.95 34.01
C LYS A 2 -8.20 -13.99 33.01
N ARG A 3 -7.77 -12.73 32.96
CA ARG A 3 -8.18 -11.76 31.93
C ARG A 3 -7.64 -12.25 30.58
N GLN A 4 -8.53 -12.67 29.70
CA GLN A 4 -8.22 -12.86 28.30
C GLN A 4 -8.04 -11.47 27.65
N THR A 5 -6.83 -11.13 27.34
CA THR A 5 -6.51 -9.97 26.48
C THR A 5 -7.04 -10.28 25.08
N LEU A 6 -8.16 -9.68 24.71
CA LEU A 6 -8.64 -9.71 23.33
C LEU A 6 -7.65 -8.93 22.46
N LYS A 7 -6.87 -9.64 21.65
CA LYS A 7 -6.05 -9.03 20.60
C LYS A 7 -6.99 -8.54 19.50
N TYR A 8 -7.19 -7.24 19.44
CA TYR A 8 -7.86 -6.57 18.32
C TYR A 8 -6.93 -6.57 17.10
N SER A 9 -7.03 -7.60 16.28
CA SER A 9 -6.42 -7.59 14.95
C SER A 9 -7.41 -6.95 14.00
N ALA A 10 -7.11 -5.74 13.61
CA ALA A 10 -7.90 -4.95 12.67
C ALA A 10 -8.20 -5.72 11.37
N LEU A 11 -9.33 -5.39 10.78
CA LEU A 11 -9.85 -5.87 9.49
C LEU A 11 -8.87 -5.74 8.31
N ALA A 12 -7.82 -4.93 8.46
CA ALA A 12 -6.70 -4.78 7.51
C ALA A 12 -5.93 -6.08 7.19
N ALA A 13 -6.16 -7.17 7.91
CA ALA A 13 -5.48 -8.46 7.69
C ALA A 13 -6.02 -9.30 6.52
N CYS A 14 -7.09 -8.89 5.85
CA CYS A 14 -7.65 -9.64 4.72
C CYS A 14 -6.95 -9.35 3.39
N ILE A 15 -6.30 -8.21 3.26
CA ILE A 15 -5.44 -7.89 2.11
C ILE A 15 -4.03 -8.33 2.51
N GLY A 16 -3.52 -9.39 1.94
CA GLY A 16 -2.33 -10.19 2.25
C GLY A 16 -0.99 -9.54 2.63
N LEU A 17 -1.03 -8.43 3.35
CA LEU A 17 0.14 -7.82 3.98
C LEU A 17 0.22 -8.30 5.42
N SER A 18 0.81 -9.49 5.64
CA SER A 18 1.27 -9.83 6.99
C SER A 18 2.31 -8.79 7.40
N PRO A 19 2.15 -8.13 8.57
CA PRO A 19 3.22 -7.31 9.10
C PRO A 19 4.45 -8.21 9.24
N PHE A 20 5.55 -7.83 8.61
CA PHE A 20 6.84 -8.44 8.88
C PHE A 20 7.12 -8.21 10.36
N SER A 21 6.95 -9.25 11.18
CA SER A 21 7.55 -9.24 12.50
C SER A 21 9.05 -9.15 12.27
N ALA A 22 9.64 -8.00 12.55
CA ALA A 22 11.07 -7.87 12.62
C ALA A 22 11.52 -8.89 13.68
N LEU A 23 12.08 -10.02 13.26
CA LEU A 23 12.83 -10.87 14.15
C LEU A 23 13.94 -10.01 14.72
N ILE A 24 14.00 -9.93 16.03
CA ILE A 24 15.14 -9.36 16.73
C ILE A 24 16.24 -10.40 16.50
N ALA A 25 17.15 -10.15 15.55
CA ALA A 25 18.36 -10.94 15.43
C ALA A 25 19.10 -10.86 16.76
N ASP A 26 19.69 -11.95 17.21
CA ASP A 26 20.47 -12.02 18.45
C ASP A 26 21.52 -10.88 18.45
N GLU A 27 21.74 -10.28 19.63
CA GLU A 27 22.74 -9.22 19.74
C GLU A 27 24.15 -9.82 19.53
N ALA A 28 24.89 -9.26 18.57
CA ALA A 28 26.26 -9.65 18.30
C ALA A 28 27.19 -9.01 19.36
N THR A 29 28.12 -9.78 19.89
CA THR A 29 29.12 -9.31 20.86
C THR A 29 30.45 -8.95 20.20
N SER A 30 30.64 -9.34 18.93
CA SER A 30 31.80 -9.02 18.11
C SER A 30 31.41 -8.71 16.67
N PHE A 31 32.29 -8.05 15.94
CA PHE A 31 32.04 -7.74 14.53
C PHE A 31 31.83 -8.99 13.66
N SER A 32 32.53 -10.09 13.94
CA SER A 32 32.35 -11.36 13.23
C SER A 32 30.97 -11.97 13.44
N GLU A 33 30.35 -11.75 14.61
CA GLU A 33 29.03 -12.28 14.92
C GLU A 33 27.92 -11.54 14.15
N ILE A 34 28.16 -10.34 13.62
CA ILE A 34 27.22 -9.64 12.73
C ILE A 34 26.80 -10.52 11.56
N LEU A 35 27.76 -11.27 10.98
CA LEU A 35 27.52 -12.16 9.86
C LEU A 35 27.06 -13.55 10.31
N THR A 36 27.70 -14.14 11.35
CA THR A 36 27.40 -15.51 11.77
C THR A 36 26.04 -15.67 12.46
N LYS A 37 25.48 -14.58 13.01
CA LYS A 37 24.15 -14.52 13.60
C LYS A 37 23.14 -13.80 12.68
N SER A 38 23.46 -13.62 11.40
CA SER A 38 22.55 -13.03 10.41
C SER A 38 21.41 -14.01 10.09
N ASP A 39 20.30 -13.45 9.61
CA ASP A 39 19.12 -14.20 9.16
C ASP A 39 18.93 -14.04 7.65
N THR A 40 18.55 -15.11 6.96
CA THR A 40 18.26 -15.09 5.53
C THR A 40 16.89 -15.71 5.28
N LYS A 41 16.05 -15.00 4.56
CA LYS A 41 14.70 -15.42 4.20
C LYS A 41 14.53 -15.49 2.70
N PHE A 42 13.75 -16.47 2.29
CA PHE A 42 13.33 -16.63 0.91
C PHE A 42 11.81 -16.47 0.80
N ASN A 43 11.36 -15.67 -0.16
CA ASN A 43 9.94 -15.54 -0.46
C ASN A 43 9.74 -15.70 -1.96
N PHE A 44 8.81 -16.58 -2.34
CA PHE A 44 8.40 -16.77 -3.72
C PHE A 44 6.91 -16.46 -3.82
N ARG A 45 6.54 -15.70 -4.88
CA ARG A 45 5.14 -15.42 -5.19
C ARG A 45 4.91 -15.72 -6.66
N TYR A 46 4.23 -16.81 -6.94
CA TYR A 46 3.65 -17.04 -8.26
C TYR A 46 2.30 -16.33 -8.32
N ARG A 47 2.04 -15.63 -9.45
CA ARG A 47 0.76 -14.99 -9.74
C ARG A 47 0.38 -15.21 -11.18
N TYR A 48 -0.86 -15.64 -11.38
CA TYR A 48 -1.57 -15.50 -12.61
C TYR A 48 -2.59 -14.37 -12.45
N GLU A 49 -2.64 -13.43 -13.41
CA GLU A 49 -3.57 -12.31 -13.46
C GLU A 49 -4.21 -12.29 -14.85
N TYR A 50 -5.53 -12.41 -14.90
CA TYR A 50 -6.35 -12.22 -16.09
C TYR A 50 -7.01 -10.85 -16.00
N VAL A 51 -7.06 -10.13 -17.14
CA VAL A 51 -7.77 -8.86 -17.26
C VAL A 51 -8.50 -8.83 -18.58
N ASP A 52 -9.81 -8.64 -18.53
CA ASP A 52 -10.67 -8.29 -19.63
C ASP A 52 -11.14 -6.85 -19.43
N ASP A 53 -10.76 -5.96 -20.32
CA ASP A 53 -11.07 -4.53 -20.25
C ASP A 53 -11.54 -4.10 -21.63
N ASP A 54 -12.79 -3.66 -21.74
CA ASP A 54 -13.44 -3.28 -23.01
C ASP A 54 -12.71 -2.18 -23.79
N LYS A 55 -11.77 -1.47 -23.14
CA LYS A 55 -10.88 -0.51 -23.80
C LYS A 55 -9.81 -1.18 -24.67
N SER A 56 -9.48 -2.42 -24.40
CA SER A 56 -8.37 -3.13 -25.04
C SER A 56 -8.87 -4.13 -26.08
N PRO A 57 -8.20 -4.24 -27.27
CA PRO A 57 -8.61 -5.22 -28.30
C PRO A 57 -8.47 -6.69 -27.89
N LYS A 58 -7.62 -6.96 -26.87
CA LYS A 58 -7.32 -8.32 -26.39
C LYS A 58 -7.33 -8.35 -24.87
N GLU A 59 -7.60 -9.52 -24.33
CA GLU A 59 -7.51 -9.83 -22.91
C GLU A 59 -6.06 -10.02 -22.45
N ALA A 60 -5.71 -9.57 -21.24
CA ALA A 60 -4.39 -9.83 -20.66
C ALA A 60 -4.37 -11.17 -19.90
N ASN A 61 -3.25 -11.89 -20.06
CA ASN A 61 -2.95 -13.12 -19.35
C ASN A 61 -1.50 -13.04 -18.84
N ALA A 62 -1.31 -12.53 -17.63
CA ALA A 62 0.00 -12.37 -17.02
C ALA A 62 0.30 -13.54 -16.07
N SER A 63 1.40 -14.23 -16.30
CA SER A 63 1.89 -15.31 -15.45
C SER A 63 3.28 -14.94 -14.98
N THR A 64 3.44 -14.59 -13.70
CA THR A 64 4.67 -14.01 -13.15
C THR A 64 5.13 -14.73 -11.89
N LEU A 65 6.44 -14.77 -11.68
CA LEU A 65 7.07 -15.28 -10.46
C LEU A 65 7.98 -14.21 -9.87
N LYS A 66 7.70 -13.79 -8.64
CA LYS A 66 8.64 -13.04 -7.83
C LYS A 66 9.48 -14.00 -6.98
N SER A 67 10.79 -13.81 -7.02
CA SER A 67 11.77 -14.48 -6.16
C SER A 67 12.49 -13.42 -5.33
N ARG A 68 12.38 -13.49 -4.00
CA ARG A 68 12.96 -12.53 -3.06
C ARG A 68 13.92 -13.22 -2.12
N ILE A 69 15.09 -12.62 -1.93
CA ILE A 69 16.05 -12.98 -0.91
C ILE A 69 16.23 -11.76 0.00
N THR A 70 16.01 -11.96 1.30
CA THR A 70 16.23 -10.92 2.32
C THR A 70 17.29 -11.40 3.28
N TRP A 71 18.41 -10.70 3.36
CA TRP A 71 19.45 -10.89 4.35
C TRP A 71 19.40 -9.77 5.39
N SER A 72 19.43 -10.14 6.67
CA SER A 72 19.43 -9.18 7.79
C SER A 72 20.60 -9.50 8.71
N SER A 73 21.46 -8.52 8.98
CA SER A 73 22.55 -8.69 9.93
C SER A 73 22.04 -8.82 11.36
N ALA A 74 22.82 -9.44 12.24
CA ALA A 74 22.65 -9.29 13.67
C ALA A 74 22.90 -7.82 14.10
N SER A 75 22.29 -7.42 15.22
CA SER A 75 22.54 -6.09 15.80
C SER A 75 23.86 -6.05 16.54
N TYR A 76 24.67 -5.03 16.33
CA TYR A 76 25.91 -4.78 17.07
C TYR A 76 25.94 -3.33 17.54
N LYS A 77 25.93 -3.12 18.85
CA LYS A 77 25.88 -1.75 19.47
C LYS A 77 24.76 -0.89 18.90
N GLY A 78 23.59 -1.48 18.67
CA GLY A 78 22.42 -0.82 18.09
C GLY A 78 22.41 -0.73 16.57
N PHE A 79 23.51 -1.02 15.86
CA PHE A 79 23.57 -0.99 14.40
C PHE A 79 23.18 -2.34 13.80
N SER A 80 22.42 -2.32 12.72
CA SER A 80 22.09 -3.50 11.90
C SER A 80 21.90 -3.07 10.45
N GLY A 81 22.09 -4.00 9.50
CA GLY A 81 21.89 -3.78 8.08
C GLY A 81 20.89 -4.77 7.48
N LEU A 82 20.27 -4.39 6.38
CA LEU A 82 19.41 -5.25 5.58
C LEU A 82 19.74 -5.09 4.11
N VAL A 83 19.75 -6.21 3.39
CA VAL A 83 19.79 -6.26 1.92
C VAL A 83 18.67 -7.17 1.46
N GLU A 84 17.85 -6.70 0.53
CA GLU A 84 16.76 -7.45 -0.07
C GLU A 84 16.80 -7.28 -1.58
N VAL A 85 16.86 -8.40 -2.28
CA VAL A 85 16.89 -8.46 -3.75
C VAL A 85 15.64 -9.17 -4.23
N ASP A 86 14.98 -8.57 -5.22
CA ASP A 86 13.84 -9.13 -5.93
C ASP A 86 14.23 -9.46 -7.37
N ASN A 87 13.76 -10.61 -7.85
CA ASN A 87 13.66 -10.92 -9.25
C ASN A 87 12.20 -11.18 -9.58
N VAL A 88 11.69 -10.53 -10.62
CA VAL A 88 10.40 -10.82 -11.23
C VAL A 88 10.67 -11.40 -12.61
N SER A 89 10.05 -12.53 -12.90
CA SER A 89 10.16 -13.20 -14.20
C SER A 89 8.77 -13.56 -14.70
N HIS A 90 8.49 -13.40 -15.98
CA HIS A 90 7.32 -13.98 -16.62
C HIS A 90 7.51 -15.49 -16.82
N ILE A 91 6.44 -16.24 -16.74
CA ILE A 91 6.42 -17.69 -16.96
C ILE A 91 5.52 -17.98 -18.17
N GLY A 92 6.13 -18.37 -19.29
CA GLY A 92 5.43 -18.58 -20.56
C GLY A 92 5.34 -17.34 -21.43
N GLY A 93 4.21 -17.16 -22.13
CA GLY A 93 4.05 -16.02 -23.06
C GLY A 93 3.68 -14.73 -22.33
N GLU A 94 4.14 -13.61 -22.86
CA GLU A 94 3.75 -12.26 -22.40
C GLU A 94 2.51 -11.77 -23.16
N ASN A 95 1.33 -12.24 -22.78
CA ASN A 95 0.05 -11.79 -23.34
C ASN A 95 -0.57 -10.71 -22.43
N TYR A 96 0.17 -9.66 -22.12
CA TYR A 96 -0.25 -8.52 -21.33
C TYR A 96 0.67 -7.32 -21.62
N ALA A 97 0.20 -6.12 -21.35
CA ALA A 97 1.01 -4.92 -21.45
C ALA A 97 1.71 -4.62 -20.11
N THR A 98 2.96 -4.17 -20.19
CA THR A 98 3.67 -3.50 -19.09
C THR A 98 4.11 -2.11 -19.57
N PRO A 99 4.52 -1.19 -18.69
CA PRO A 99 5.06 0.09 -19.12
C PRO A 99 6.29 0.00 -20.03
N SER A 100 6.95 -1.17 -20.10
CA SER A 100 8.24 -1.34 -20.81
C SER A 100 8.20 -2.29 -22.01
N ASN A 101 7.19 -3.14 -22.17
CA ASN A 101 7.19 -4.19 -23.22
C ASN A 101 6.57 -3.77 -24.57
N GLY A 102 6.10 -2.52 -24.70
CA GLY A 102 5.56 -1.96 -25.93
C GLY A 102 4.20 -2.51 -26.37
N LYS A 103 3.47 -3.24 -25.50
CA LYS A 103 2.16 -3.84 -25.82
C LYS A 103 0.96 -3.02 -25.36
N ALA A 104 1.20 -1.81 -24.83
CA ALA A 104 0.15 -0.88 -24.46
C ALA A 104 -0.72 -0.54 -25.68
N GLY A 105 -2.06 -0.54 -25.50
CA GLY A 105 -3.02 -0.35 -26.58
C GLY A 105 -3.41 -1.64 -27.32
N GLU A 106 -2.69 -2.76 -27.14
CA GLU A 106 -3.06 -4.08 -27.64
C GLU A 106 -3.68 -4.95 -26.54
N TYR A 107 -3.09 -4.88 -25.35
CA TYR A 107 -3.51 -5.60 -24.14
C TYR A 107 -3.74 -4.66 -22.96
N PRO A 108 -4.59 -5.02 -22.00
CA PRO A 108 -4.65 -4.35 -20.71
C PRO A 108 -3.30 -4.37 -19.98
N ILE A 109 -3.08 -3.33 -19.16
CA ILE A 109 -1.83 -3.19 -18.39
C ILE A 109 -1.90 -4.07 -17.13
N VAL A 110 -0.88 -4.92 -16.97
CA VAL A 110 -0.54 -5.58 -15.71
C VAL A 110 0.83 -5.04 -15.27
N ALA A 111 0.86 -4.21 -14.24
CA ALA A 111 2.06 -3.48 -13.82
C ALA A 111 3.05 -4.35 -13.03
N ASP A 112 3.35 -5.55 -13.56
CA ASP A 112 4.31 -6.51 -13.01
C ASP A 112 5.40 -6.85 -14.05
N PRO A 113 6.21 -5.85 -14.50
CA PRO A 113 7.29 -6.10 -15.44
C PRO A 113 8.36 -7.00 -14.82
N ASP A 114 9.04 -7.76 -15.67
CA ASP A 114 10.21 -8.54 -15.29
C ASP A 114 11.44 -7.68 -15.01
N GLY A 115 12.38 -8.24 -14.27
CA GLY A 115 13.62 -7.58 -13.91
C GLY A 115 14.18 -8.05 -12.57
N THR A 116 15.41 -7.62 -12.30
CA THR A 116 16.07 -7.86 -11.01
C THR A 116 16.51 -6.52 -10.44
N ASP A 117 16.11 -6.24 -9.20
CA ASP A 117 16.49 -4.99 -8.53
C ASP A 117 16.77 -5.22 -7.03
N ILE A 118 17.51 -4.28 -6.46
CA ILE A 118 17.66 -4.17 -5.01
C ILE A 118 16.40 -3.49 -4.48
N ASN A 119 15.55 -4.27 -3.82
CA ASN A 119 14.31 -3.75 -3.26
C ASN A 119 14.53 -2.93 -1.99
N GLN A 120 15.43 -3.39 -1.12
CA GLN A 120 15.87 -2.65 0.06
C GLN A 120 17.37 -2.82 0.30
N ILE A 121 18.03 -1.76 0.70
CA ILE A 121 19.39 -1.76 1.24
C ILE A 121 19.54 -0.56 2.19
N TYR A 122 19.71 -0.83 3.47
CA TYR A 122 19.83 0.22 4.47
C TYR A 122 20.70 -0.16 5.67
N LEU A 123 21.21 0.87 6.33
CA LEU A 123 21.77 0.80 7.67
C LEU A 123 20.73 1.34 8.67
N LYS A 124 20.55 0.62 9.79
CA LYS A 124 19.65 0.99 10.87
C LYS A 124 20.45 1.11 12.17
N TYR A 125 20.18 2.16 12.90
CA TYR A 125 20.60 2.34 14.29
C TYR A 125 19.37 2.35 15.20
N LYS A 126 19.35 1.52 16.23
CA LYS A 126 18.33 1.49 17.27
C LYS A 126 18.96 1.86 18.59
N GLY A 127 18.74 3.08 19.04
CA GLY A 127 19.09 3.57 20.37
C GLY A 127 17.90 3.46 21.34
N ASP A 128 18.10 3.96 22.56
CA ASP A 128 17.08 3.96 23.62
C ASP A 128 15.96 4.97 23.32
N SER A 129 16.30 6.09 22.70
CA SER A 129 15.38 7.22 22.50
C SER A 129 14.91 7.37 21.04
N PHE A 130 15.58 6.73 20.07
CA PHE A 130 15.20 6.84 18.66
C PHE A 130 15.69 5.64 17.84
N THR A 131 15.07 5.47 16.67
CA THR A 131 15.58 4.61 15.61
C THR A 131 15.86 5.46 14.39
N GLY A 132 17.09 5.40 13.86
CA GLY A 132 17.50 6.01 12.60
C GLY A 132 17.70 4.95 11.52
N ILE A 133 17.26 5.21 10.28
CA ILE A 133 17.45 4.32 9.14
C ILE A 133 17.88 5.16 7.95
N ALA A 134 18.94 4.74 7.25
CA ALA A 134 19.44 5.44 6.06
C ALA A 134 19.67 4.44 4.91
N GLY A 135 19.16 4.77 3.73
CA GLY A 135 19.20 3.96 2.52
C GLY A 135 17.82 3.62 1.96
N ARG A 136 17.77 2.66 1.04
CA ARG A 136 16.53 2.21 0.41
C ARG A 136 15.72 1.34 1.34
N GLN A 137 14.51 1.78 1.67
CA GLN A 137 13.66 1.16 2.68
C GLN A 137 12.18 1.28 2.34
N ARG A 138 11.34 0.46 2.99
CA ARG A 138 9.89 0.66 2.99
C ARG A 138 9.51 1.75 3.99
N ILE A 139 8.68 2.68 3.56
CA ILE A 139 7.98 3.62 4.43
C ILE A 139 6.49 3.35 4.30
N LEU A 140 5.86 2.97 5.41
CA LEU A 140 4.44 2.60 5.43
C LEU A 140 3.78 3.38 6.55
N HIS A 141 2.99 4.38 6.22
CA HIS A 141 2.26 5.18 7.18
C HIS A 141 0.81 4.70 7.28
N SER A 142 0.35 4.45 8.51
CA SER A 142 -1.03 4.08 8.82
C SER A 142 -1.62 3.00 7.91
N GLY A 143 -2.73 3.31 7.22
CA GLY A 143 -3.41 2.46 6.26
C GLY A 143 -2.78 2.40 4.87
N GLN A 144 -1.71 3.15 4.63
CA GLN A 144 -1.04 3.32 3.32
C GLN A 144 -1.91 4.04 2.28
N ARG A 145 -2.82 4.91 2.75
CA ARG A 145 -3.66 5.71 1.86
C ARG A 145 -2.89 6.85 1.19
N PHE A 146 -1.86 7.38 1.87
CA PHE A 146 -1.02 8.48 1.39
C PHE A 146 0.41 8.01 1.11
N VAL A 147 1.04 7.27 2.03
CA VAL A 147 2.41 6.74 1.89
C VAL A 147 2.41 5.24 2.14
N GLY A 148 2.75 4.47 1.12
CA GLY A 148 2.70 3.01 1.12
C GLY A 148 3.78 2.35 0.27
N GLY A 149 3.80 1.02 0.27
CA GLY A 149 4.82 0.21 -0.41
C GLY A 149 4.33 -0.52 -1.65
N VAL A 150 3.06 -0.43 -2.01
CA VAL A 150 2.45 -1.14 -3.14
C VAL A 150 2.80 -2.64 -3.18
N GLY A 151 2.95 -3.27 -2.01
CA GLY A 151 3.39 -4.67 -1.88
C GLY A 151 2.44 -5.72 -2.47
N TRP A 152 1.32 -5.26 -3.01
CA TRP A 152 0.40 -6.06 -3.83
C TRP A 152 1.08 -6.50 -5.13
N ARG A 153 1.74 -5.58 -5.86
CA ARG A 153 2.42 -5.86 -7.12
C ARG A 153 3.66 -6.73 -6.91
N GLN A 154 4.17 -7.34 -8.00
CA GLN A 154 5.39 -8.16 -7.93
C GLN A 154 6.60 -7.30 -7.59
N ASN A 155 6.76 -6.13 -8.20
CA ASN A 155 7.68 -5.09 -7.76
C ASN A 155 7.02 -4.25 -6.65
N GLU A 156 7.81 -3.72 -5.72
CA GLU A 156 7.33 -2.87 -4.63
C GLU A 156 7.78 -1.43 -4.81
N GLN A 157 7.05 -0.52 -4.17
CA GLN A 157 7.49 0.86 -4.00
C GLN A 157 8.37 0.96 -2.76
N THR A 158 9.58 1.51 -2.92
CA THR A 158 10.55 1.74 -1.85
C THR A 158 11.15 3.12 -1.97
N TYR A 159 11.77 3.60 -0.89
CA TYR A 159 12.18 4.98 -0.74
C TYR A 159 13.66 5.06 -0.40
N ASP A 160 14.45 5.77 -1.19
CA ASP A 160 15.80 6.14 -0.86
C ASP A 160 15.72 7.35 0.08
N SER A 161 16.05 7.14 1.37
CA SER A 161 15.64 8.09 2.43
C SER A 161 16.51 7.99 3.68
N VAL A 162 16.48 9.07 4.46
CA VAL A 162 16.82 9.04 5.89
C VAL A 162 15.51 9.13 6.67
N ARG A 163 15.31 8.21 7.61
CA ARG A 163 14.13 8.11 8.44
C ARG A 163 14.49 8.10 9.92
N VAL A 164 13.74 8.84 10.72
CA VAL A 164 13.89 8.90 12.18
C VAL A 164 12.56 8.59 12.84
N GLN A 165 12.58 7.63 13.76
CA GLN A 165 11.42 7.26 14.57
C GLN A 165 11.68 7.56 16.03
N LEU A 166 10.81 8.38 16.64
CA LEU A 166 10.93 8.87 18.01
C LEU A 166 9.73 8.40 18.84
N PRO A 167 9.92 7.46 19.79
CA PRO A 167 8.93 7.20 20.83
C PRO A 167 9.11 8.27 21.93
N ILE A 168 8.13 9.17 22.07
CA ILE A 168 8.15 10.24 23.09
C ILE A 168 7.22 9.82 24.23
N SER A 169 7.77 9.64 25.43
CA SER A 169 6.98 9.43 26.63
C SER A 169 6.43 10.76 27.14
N THR A 170 5.09 10.84 27.27
CA THR A 170 4.44 12.01 27.87
C THR A 170 3.67 11.58 29.14
N ALA A 171 3.23 12.54 29.93
CA ALA A 171 2.46 12.26 31.13
C ALA A 171 1.06 11.67 30.84
N ILE A 172 0.53 11.83 29.63
CA ILE A 172 -0.82 11.40 29.24
C ILE A 172 -0.76 10.10 28.46
N THR A 173 -0.01 10.07 27.35
CA THR A 173 0.09 8.89 26.47
C THR A 173 1.36 8.98 25.62
N PRO A 174 2.06 7.86 25.34
CA PRO A 174 3.21 7.89 24.46
C PRO A 174 2.83 8.38 23.05
N VAL A 175 3.62 9.31 22.52
CA VAL A 175 3.53 9.79 21.14
C VAL A 175 4.62 9.10 20.33
N LYS A 176 4.28 8.62 19.14
CA LYS A 176 5.23 8.08 18.17
C LYS A 176 5.33 9.08 17.02
N ILE A 177 6.54 9.53 16.72
CA ILE A 177 6.82 10.37 15.57
C ILE A 177 7.65 9.55 14.58
N ASP A 178 7.30 9.64 13.32
CA ASP A 178 7.98 9.02 12.19
C ASP A 178 8.19 10.09 11.12
N TYR A 179 9.45 10.47 10.91
CA TYR A 179 9.83 11.49 9.93
C TYR A 179 10.80 10.88 8.93
N SER A 180 10.58 11.17 7.65
CA SER A 180 11.45 10.76 6.56
C SER A 180 11.73 11.93 5.62
N TYR A 181 13.02 12.08 5.28
CA TYR A 181 13.47 12.84 4.11
C TYR A 181 13.75 11.86 2.99
N ILE A 182 13.12 12.07 1.82
CA ILE A 182 13.08 11.14 0.69
C ILE A 182 13.67 11.84 -0.53
N TRP A 183 14.78 11.30 -1.07
CA TRP A 183 15.44 11.86 -2.27
C TRP A 183 15.16 11.06 -3.54
N ASP A 184 14.64 9.82 -3.45
CA ASP A 184 14.14 9.02 -4.57
C ASP A 184 13.01 8.12 -4.12
N VAL A 185 11.98 7.96 -4.98
CA VAL A 185 10.93 6.95 -4.81
C VAL A 185 11.08 5.92 -5.92
N ASN A 186 11.49 4.70 -5.57
CA ASN A 186 11.55 3.60 -6.51
C ASN A 186 10.16 3.01 -6.71
N ARG A 187 9.67 3.02 -7.94
CA ARG A 187 8.30 2.65 -8.28
C ARG A 187 8.20 1.19 -8.72
N ILE A 188 6.97 0.70 -8.82
CA ILE A 188 6.66 -0.70 -9.18
C ILE A 188 6.99 -1.09 -10.62
N PHE A 189 7.39 -0.14 -11.47
CA PHE A 189 7.55 -0.34 -12.92
C PHE A 189 8.85 -1.03 -13.35
N GLY A 190 9.64 -1.51 -12.36
CA GLY A 190 10.87 -2.27 -12.61
C GLY A 190 12.07 -1.44 -13.06
N PRO A 191 13.25 -2.08 -13.22
CA PRO A 191 14.49 -1.37 -13.51
C PRO A 191 14.62 -0.87 -14.95
N ASP A 192 13.89 -1.46 -15.91
CA ASP A 192 14.10 -1.27 -17.35
C ASP A 192 12.95 -0.52 -18.04
N THR A 193 12.32 0.44 -17.34
CA THR A 193 11.22 1.23 -17.92
C THR A 193 11.71 2.15 -19.03
N ASN A 194 11.24 1.89 -20.25
CA ASN A 194 11.38 2.75 -21.42
C ASN A 194 10.05 3.40 -21.85
N GLY A 195 9.01 3.24 -21.03
CA GLY A 195 7.65 3.73 -21.32
C GLY A 195 7.35 5.07 -20.66
N GLY A 196 6.12 5.57 -20.82
CA GLY A 196 5.65 6.87 -20.33
C GLY A 196 5.58 7.03 -18.82
N GLN A 197 5.94 6.01 -18.03
CA GLN A 197 5.98 6.08 -16.57
C GLN A 197 7.43 6.04 -16.09
N PRO A 198 7.89 7.02 -15.31
CA PRO A 198 9.26 7.02 -14.80
C PRO A 198 9.46 5.83 -13.85
N ARG A 199 10.64 5.20 -13.94
CA ARG A 199 11.09 4.13 -13.05
C ARG A 199 11.08 4.58 -11.58
N ARG A 200 11.47 5.82 -11.35
CA ARG A 200 11.53 6.46 -10.05
C ARG A 200 11.06 7.90 -10.14
N TYR A 201 10.58 8.43 -9.04
CA TYR A 201 10.48 9.86 -8.86
C TYR A 201 11.79 10.37 -8.26
N GLU A 202 12.43 11.32 -8.93
CA GLU A 202 13.50 12.15 -8.37
C GLU A 202 12.83 13.13 -7.41
N SER A 203 13.26 13.17 -6.14
CA SER A 203 12.41 13.70 -5.08
C SER A 203 13.22 14.55 -4.09
N ASP A 204 12.59 15.60 -3.58
CA ASP A 204 13.03 16.38 -2.40
C ASP A 204 11.86 16.48 -1.41
N SER A 205 11.40 15.31 -0.94
CA SER A 205 10.15 15.20 -0.18
C SER A 205 10.37 14.98 1.30
N HIS A 206 9.41 15.48 2.09
CA HIS A 206 9.34 15.29 3.52
C HIS A 206 8.03 14.58 3.91
N ALA A 207 8.13 13.49 4.66
CA ALA A 207 6.97 12.77 5.18
C ALA A 207 7.03 12.70 6.69
N LEU A 208 6.03 13.28 7.35
CA LEU A 208 5.87 13.29 8.81
C LEU A 208 4.57 12.59 9.18
N TYR A 209 4.64 11.62 10.08
CA TYR A 209 3.49 10.99 10.70
C TYR A 209 3.68 10.91 12.21
N ALA A 210 2.73 11.44 12.96
CA ALA A 210 2.70 11.37 14.42
C ALA A 210 1.45 10.65 14.89
N SER A 211 1.55 9.74 15.87
CA SER A 211 0.41 9.04 16.40
C SER A 211 0.47 8.88 17.92
N PHE A 212 -0.71 8.88 18.55
CA PHE A 212 -0.86 8.60 19.96
C PHE A 212 -2.18 7.89 20.24
N SER A 213 -2.25 7.20 21.38
CA SER A 213 -3.43 6.43 21.80
C SER A 213 -4.02 7.08 23.07
N PRO A 214 -5.07 7.91 22.94
CA PRO A 214 -5.65 8.60 24.09
C PRO A 214 -6.34 7.65 25.08
N ALA A 215 -6.75 6.47 24.58
CA ALA A 215 -7.35 5.39 25.36
C ALA A 215 -7.05 4.04 24.71
N GLU A 216 -7.20 2.94 25.44
CA GLU A 216 -7.05 1.59 24.90
C GLU A 216 -8.02 1.34 23.73
N GLY A 217 -7.51 0.86 22.61
CA GLY A 217 -8.30 0.62 21.40
C GLY A 217 -8.55 1.86 20.53
N HIS A 218 -8.00 3.04 20.90
CA HIS A 218 -8.16 4.29 20.16
C HIS A 218 -6.81 4.84 19.74
N THR A 219 -6.71 5.33 18.50
CA THR A 219 -5.50 5.96 17.97
C THR A 219 -5.89 7.22 17.19
N ILE A 220 -5.15 8.29 17.42
CA ILE A 220 -5.19 9.50 16.61
C ILE A 220 -3.86 9.61 15.89
N GLY A 221 -3.90 9.86 14.59
CA GLY A 221 -2.76 10.15 13.73
C GLY A 221 -2.83 11.58 13.20
N LEU A 222 -1.69 12.25 13.12
CA LEU A 222 -1.51 13.53 12.44
C LEU A 222 -0.44 13.35 11.40
N PHE A 223 -0.62 13.91 10.22
CA PHE A 223 0.37 13.78 9.15
C PHE A 223 0.55 15.07 8.36
N SER A 224 1.77 15.23 7.84
CA SER A 224 2.15 16.25 6.88
C SER A 224 3.05 15.61 5.83
N TYR A 225 2.67 15.73 4.56
CA TYR A 225 3.42 15.22 3.43
C TYR A 225 3.70 16.37 2.47
N LEU A 226 4.97 16.76 2.37
CA LEU A 226 5.46 17.74 1.42
C LEU A 226 6.18 16.97 0.32
N LEU A 227 5.48 16.71 -0.77
CA LEU A 227 5.95 15.88 -1.88
C LEU A 227 6.44 16.78 -3.01
N ASP A 228 7.72 16.67 -3.34
CA ASP A 228 8.37 17.40 -4.41
C ASP A 228 9.02 16.40 -5.38
N PHE A 229 8.64 16.43 -6.66
CA PHE A 229 9.08 15.49 -7.68
C PHE A 229 9.60 16.23 -8.91
N ASP A 230 10.92 16.27 -9.12
CA ASP A 230 11.55 16.97 -10.23
C ASP A 230 11.10 16.47 -11.61
N ASN A 231 10.94 15.14 -11.76
CA ASN A 231 10.58 14.49 -13.01
C ASN A 231 9.09 14.12 -13.13
N ALA A 232 8.27 14.58 -12.18
CA ALA A 232 6.83 14.34 -12.15
C ALA A 232 6.10 15.44 -11.38
N SER A 233 6.45 16.71 -11.62
CA SER A 233 6.03 17.87 -10.83
C SER A 233 4.52 18.04 -10.68
N VAL A 234 3.71 17.55 -11.64
CA VAL A 234 2.23 17.54 -11.53
C VAL A 234 1.71 16.69 -10.34
N ASN A 235 2.55 15.86 -9.74
CA ASN A 235 2.23 15.11 -8.54
C ASN A 235 2.86 15.73 -7.26
N SER A 236 3.58 16.85 -7.39
CA SER A 236 4.11 17.58 -6.24
C SER A 236 2.97 18.25 -5.50
N SER A 237 2.89 18.01 -4.19
CA SER A 237 1.76 18.48 -3.37
C SER A 237 2.16 18.64 -1.91
N GLU A 238 1.50 19.55 -1.21
CA GLU A 238 1.53 19.57 0.25
C GLU A 238 0.20 19.08 0.80
N THR A 239 0.27 18.13 1.72
CA THR A 239 -0.91 17.50 2.32
C THR A 239 -0.82 17.51 3.83
N TYR A 240 -1.87 17.96 4.49
CA TYR A 240 -1.99 17.96 5.95
C TYR A 240 -3.25 17.24 6.37
N GLY A 241 -3.17 16.38 7.38
CA GLY A 241 -4.36 15.64 7.77
C GLY A 241 -4.32 15.06 9.17
N ILE A 242 -5.51 14.60 9.56
CA ILE A 242 -5.78 13.94 10.83
C ILE A 242 -6.55 12.63 10.55
N GLU A 243 -6.21 11.58 11.27
CA GLU A 243 -6.95 10.34 11.24
C GLU A 243 -7.31 9.88 12.65
N TYR A 244 -8.43 9.20 12.77
CA TYR A 244 -8.87 8.52 13.97
C TYR A 244 -9.20 7.06 13.65
N LYS A 245 -8.79 6.15 14.53
CA LYS A 245 -9.19 4.75 14.51
C LYS A 245 -9.52 4.32 15.92
N GLY A 246 -10.71 3.76 16.11
CA GLY A 246 -11.14 3.31 17.42
C GLY A 246 -12.08 2.11 17.37
N ALA A 247 -12.26 1.46 18.54
CA ALA A 247 -13.22 0.38 18.71
C ALA A 247 -13.87 0.45 20.08
N ILE A 248 -15.21 0.31 20.12
CA ILE A 248 -16.02 0.27 21.33
C ILE A 248 -16.85 -1.02 21.27
N GLY A 249 -16.46 -2.03 22.05
CA GLY A 249 -17.10 -3.35 21.98
C GLY A 249 -16.99 -3.96 20.59
N PRO A 250 -18.11 -4.33 19.92
CA PRO A 250 -18.08 -4.90 18.58
C PRO A 250 -18.00 -3.84 17.46
N VAL A 251 -18.15 -2.56 17.78
CA VAL A 251 -18.17 -1.45 16.82
C VAL A 251 -16.75 -0.94 16.60
N SER A 252 -16.34 -0.77 15.35
CA SER A 252 -15.11 -0.07 14.95
C SER A 252 -15.45 1.20 14.17
N ILE A 253 -14.67 2.24 14.37
CA ILE A 253 -14.81 3.53 13.69
C ILE A 253 -13.44 3.91 13.14
N ALA A 254 -13.39 4.34 11.88
CA ALA A 254 -12.24 5.01 11.30
C ALA A 254 -12.72 6.28 10.60
N ALA A 255 -11.94 7.34 10.72
CA ALA A 255 -12.20 8.61 10.04
C ALA A 255 -10.88 9.28 9.69
N THR A 256 -10.82 9.94 8.55
CA THR A 256 -9.67 10.73 8.10
C THR A 256 -10.18 11.99 7.41
N ALA A 257 -9.53 13.12 7.70
CA ALA A 257 -9.74 14.35 6.96
C ALA A 257 -8.36 14.95 6.61
N ALA A 258 -8.22 15.47 5.39
CA ALA A 258 -6.99 16.11 4.95
C ALA A 258 -7.30 17.23 3.95
N THR A 259 -6.36 18.19 3.85
CA THR A 259 -6.31 19.20 2.80
C THR A 259 -5.04 19.00 1.98
N GLN A 260 -5.10 19.31 0.70
CA GLN A 260 -3.97 19.24 -0.21
C GLN A 260 -3.99 20.45 -1.14
N SER A 261 -2.82 21.02 -1.36
CA SER A 261 -2.60 22.04 -2.39
C SER A 261 -1.37 21.68 -3.23
N ASP A 262 -1.15 22.45 -4.28
CA ASP A 262 0.08 22.37 -5.06
C ASP A 262 1.30 22.67 -4.20
N TYR A 263 2.45 22.17 -4.63
CA TYR A 263 3.72 22.40 -3.94
C TYR A 263 4.85 22.52 -4.96
N LYS A 264 5.75 23.51 -4.71
CA LYS A 264 6.95 23.75 -5.54
C LYS A 264 6.61 23.99 -7.02
N GLU A 265 7.18 23.16 -7.92
CA GLU A 265 7.09 23.32 -9.36
C GLU A 265 5.84 22.61 -9.95
N ASN A 266 4.80 22.38 -9.16
CA ASN A 266 3.55 21.85 -9.71
C ASN A 266 2.98 22.89 -10.70
N PRO A 267 2.64 22.50 -11.95
CA PRO A 267 2.14 23.43 -12.94
C PRO A 267 0.67 23.85 -12.75
N VAL A 268 -0.04 23.22 -11.80
CA VAL A 268 -1.46 23.48 -11.51
C VAL A 268 -1.58 24.02 -10.09
N ASP A 269 -2.19 25.20 -9.93
CA ASP A 269 -2.57 25.80 -8.65
C ASP A 269 -3.93 25.22 -8.27
N TYR A 270 -4.07 24.56 -7.12
CA TYR A 270 -5.30 23.91 -6.68
C TYR A 270 -5.36 23.74 -5.18
N ASP A 271 -6.59 23.68 -4.65
CA ASP A 271 -6.91 23.31 -3.27
C ASP A 271 -7.97 22.20 -3.27
N ALA A 272 -7.65 21.04 -2.71
CA ALA A 272 -8.55 19.90 -2.66
C ALA A 272 -8.63 19.28 -1.26
N GLU A 273 -9.77 18.67 -0.95
CA GLU A 273 -10.03 18.06 0.35
C GLU A 273 -10.19 16.54 0.22
N TYR A 274 -9.90 15.85 1.31
CA TYR A 274 -10.08 14.40 1.44
C TYR A 274 -10.85 14.10 2.70
N TYR A 275 -11.89 13.28 2.56
CA TYR A 275 -12.65 12.77 3.69
C TYR A 275 -12.84 11.26 3.58
N MET A 276 -12.77 10.58 4.71
CA MET A 276 -13.11 9.17 4.82
C MET A 276 -13.77 8.89 6.16
N ALA A 277 -14.84 8.12 6.15
CA ALA A 277 -15.47 7.59 7.35
C ALA A 277 -15.87 6.13 7.14
N GLU A 278 -15.52 5.24 8.06
CA GLU A 278 -15.91 3.83 8.05
C GLU A 278 -16.49 3.43 9.41
N LEU A 279 -17.65 2.81 9.40
CA LEU A 279 -18.27 2.18 10.55
C LEU A 279 -18.29 0.66 10.37
N GLY A 280 -17.68 -0.07 11.30
CA GLY A 280 -17.63 -1.51 11.27
C GLY A 280 -18.36 -2.14 12.47
N TYR A 281 -18.88 -3.36 12.26
CA TYR A 281 -19.52 -4.16 13.29
C TYR A 281 -19.09 -5.62 13.19
N LYS A 282 -18.68 -6.21 14.31
CA LYS A 282 -18.26 -7.61 14.36
C LYS A 282 -19.27 -8.46 15.11
N ILE A 283 -19.81 -9.47 14.39
CA ILE A 283 -20.78 -10.41 14.95
C ILE A 283 -20.40 -11.85 14.61
N LYS A 284 -20.32 -12.72 15.61
CA LYS A 284 -20.07 -14.18 15.45
C LYS A 284 -18.91 -14.53 14.51
N GLY A 285 -17.85 -13.72 14.51
CA GLY A 285 -16.65 -13.94 13.67
C GLY A 285 -16.74 -13.36 12.25
N VAL A 286 -17.90 -12.81 11.87
CA VAL A 286 -18.09 -12.00 10.66
C VAL A 286 -17.90 -10.53 11.00
N ALA A 287 -17.16 -9.82 10.18
CA ALA A 287 -17.01 -8.37 10.25
C ALA A 287 -17.75 -7.75 9.06
N LEU A 288 -18.59 -6.79 9.36
CA LEU A 288 -19.33 -5.97 8.41
C LEU A 288 -18.78 -4.55 8.51
N ALA A 289 -18.68 -3.81 7.42
CA ALA A 289 -18.45 -2.38 7.46
C ALA A 289 -19.15 -1.67 6.31
N ALA A 290 -19.45 -0.41 6.53
CA ALA A 290 -19.87 0.55 5.51
C ALA A 290 -18.94 1.76 5.62
N GLY A 291 -18.55 2.31 4.49
CA GLY A 291 -17.67 3.47 4.42
C GLY A 291 -18.04 4.42 3.31
N TYR A 292 -17.54 5.62 3.45
CA TYR A 292 -17.56 6.68 2.48
C TYR A 292 -16.15 7.24 2.37
N GLU A 293 -15.64 7.40 1.17
CA GLU A 293 -14.35 8.01 0.89
C GLU A 293 -14.50 9.01 -0.26
N GLN A 294 -13.99 10.23 -0.07
CA GLN A 294 -14.00 11.29 -1.05
C GLN A 294 -12.56 11.79 -1.28
N LEU A 295 -12.19 11.88 -2.53
CA LEU A 295 -11.05 12.65 -2.99
C LEU A 295 -11.62 13.80 -3.79
N GLY A 296 -11.64 14.98 -3.15
CA GLY A 296 -12.29 16.17 -3.68
C GLY A 296 -11.62 16.74 -4.92
N SER A 297 -12.35 17.54 -5.64
CA SER A 297 -11.93 18.29 -6.81
C SER A 297 -11.84 19.79 -6.49
N ASP A 298 -11.00 20.50 -7.20
CA ASP A 298 -10.98 21.96 -7.29
C ASP A 298 -11.67 22.38 -8.60
N ASP A 299 -12.97 22.70 -8.50
CA ASP A 299 -13.84 23.17 -9.59
C ASP A 299 -13.82 22.28 -10.87
N GLY A 300 -13.54 20.97 -10.76
CA GLY A 300 -13.45 20.03 -11.90
C GLY A 300 -12.15 20.12 -12.72
N GLU A 301 -11.20 20.97 -12.32
CA GLU A 301 -9.94 21.14 -13.05
C GLU A 301 -8.84 20.19 -12.54
N PHE A 302 -8.77 19.98 -11.22
CA PHE A 302 -7.77 19.11 -10.60
C PHE A 302 -8.30 18.53 -9.29
N ALA A 303 -7.89 17.32 -8.95
CA ALA A 303 -8.40 16.64 -7.78
C ALA A 303 -7.29 16.20 -6.82
N PHE A 304 -7.67 15.90 -5.58
CA PHE A 304 -6.82 15.35 -4.54
C PHE A 304 -6.07 14.12 -5.02
N ARG A 305 -4.74 14.09 -4.91
CA ARG A 305 -3.89 13.02 -5.40
C ARG A 305 -3.12 12.30 -4.29
N THR A 306 -2.90 11.01 -4.50
CA THR A 306 -2.15 10.17 -3.56
C THR A 306 -1.06 9.35 -4.28
N PRO A 307 -0.04 10.02 -4.87
CA PRO A 307 0.93 9.38 -5.77
C PRO A 307 1.80 8.31 -5.11
N LEU A 308 1.90 8.33 -3.78
CA LEU A 308 2.69 7.35 -3.00
C LEU A 308 1.82 6.31 -2.28
N ALA A 309 0.51 6.28 -2.52
CA ALA A 309 -0.41 5.33 -1.91
C ALA A 309 -0.20 3.89 -2.37
N THR A 310 -0.66 2.93 -1.57
CA THR A 310 -0.92 1.56 -2.04
C THR A 310 -2.28 1.52 -2.73
N LEU A 311 -2.35 2.10 -3.94
CA LEU A 311 -3.58 2.47 -4.66
C LEU A 311 -4.56 1.31 -4.81
N HIS A 312 -4.10 0.12 -5.23
CA HIS A 312 -4.93 -1.09 -5.39
C HIS A 312 -5.76 -1.50 -4.16
N LYS A 313 -5.52 -0.89 -3.02
CA LYS A 313 -6.26 -1.15 -1.78
C LYS A 313 -7.54 -0.32 -1.67
N PHE A 314 -7.68 0.72 -2.47
CA PHE A 314 -8.70 1.75 -2.36
C PHE A 314 -9.44 1.90 -3.70
N GLN A 315 -10.68 2.39 -3.68
CA GLN A 315 -11.54 2.61 -4.84
C GLN A 315 -11.59 1.39 -5.81
N GLY A 316 -11.85 0.20 -5.23
CA GLY A 316 -11.98 -1.03 -5.99
C GLY A 316 -10.66 -1.67 -6.46
N TRP A 317 -10.72 -2.93 -6.90
CA TRP A 317 -9.56 -3.72 -7.32
C TRP A 317 -9.41 -3.83 -8.84
N ALA A 318 -10.38 -3.31 -9.59
CA ALA A 318 -10.26 -3.16 -11.03
C ALA A 318 -9.20 -2.12 -11.43
N ASP A 319 -8.71 -1.31 -10.44
CA ASP A 319 -7.67 -0.30 -10.61
C ASP A 319 -8.10 0.83 -11.58
N LYS A 320 -9.38 1.20 -11.63
CA LYS A 320 -9.88 2.27 -12.51
C LYS A 320 -9.52 3.66 -12.01
N PHE A 321 -9.34 3.81 -10.70
CA PHE A 321 -9.12 5.11 -10.03
C PHE A 321 -7.70 5.22 -9.42
N LEU A 322 -6.67 4.67 -10.13
CA LEU A 322 -5.27 4.82 -9.70
C LEU A 322 -4.78 6.28 -9.79
N VAL A 323 -5.41 7.08 -10.61
CA VAL A 323 -5.31 8.54 -10.63
C VAL A 323 -6.73 9.06 -10.43
N THR A 324 -6.92 9.95 -9.47
CA THR A 324 -8.21 10.58 -9.22
C THR A 324 -8.64 11.35 -10.47
N PRO A 325 -9.88 11.16 -10.98
CA PRO A 325 -10.43 11.99 -12.05
C PRO A 325 -10.39 13.48 -11.69
N ALA A 326 -10.41 14.37 -12.68
CA ALA A 326 -10.37 15.81 -12.42
C ALA A 326 -11.57 16.29 -11.61
N ASP A 327 -12.74 15.72 -11.87
CA ASP A 327 -13.98 15.99 -11.12
C ASP A 327 -14.02 15.31 -9.73
N GLY A 328 -12.89 14.78 -9.25
CA GLY A 328 -12.83 14.04 -7.98
C GLY A 328 -13.49 12.67 -8.03
N ILE A 329 -13.62 12.04 -6.87
CA ILE A 329 -14.33 10.76 -6.70
C ILE A 329 -14.94 10.66 -5.31
N GLU A 330 -16.19 10.22 -5.25
CA GLU A 330 -16.86 9.72 -4.08
C GLU A 330 -17.03 8.19 -4.20
N ASP A 331 -16.73 7.46 -3.13
CA ASP A 331 -16.84 6.01 -3.04
C ASP A 331 -17.67 5.63 -1.82
N ILE A 332 -18.89 5.14 -2.04
CA ILE A 332 -19.70 4.51 -1.00
C ILE A 332 -19.49 3.01 -1.07
N TYR A 333 -18.95 2.42 -0.01
CA TYR A 333 -18.65 1.01 -0.05
C TYR A 333 -19.20 0.22 1.13
N PHE A 334 -19.45 -1.07 0.87
CA PHE A 334 -19.82 -2.07 1.86
C PHE A 334 -18.83 -3.21 1.82
N LYS A 335 -18.48 -3.75 3.00
CA LYS A 335 -17.60 -4.90 3.07
C LYS A 335 -18.06 -5.93 4.08
N VAL A 336 -17.85 -7.19 3.73
CA VAL A 336 -18.09 -8.35 4.58
C VAL A 336 -16.81 -9.17 4.61
N ALA A 337 -16.35 -9.54 5.81
CA ALA A 337 -15.16 -10.37 5.93
C ALA A 337 -15.33 -11.39 7.06
N GLY A 338 -14.77 -12.57 6.86
CA GLY A 338 -14.89 -13.65 7.84
C GLY A 338 -13.98 -14.83 7.53
N LYS A 339 -14.24 -15.94 8.23
CA LYS A 339 -13.54 -17.21 8.01
C LYS A 339 -14.53 -18.34 7.80
N VAL A 340 -14.23 -19.20 6.82
CA VAL A 340 -14.91 -20.49 6.59
C VAL A 340 -13.85 -21.58 6.74
N GLY A 341 -13.90 -22.29 7.87
CA GLY A 341 -12.78 -23.17 8.25
C GLY A 341 -11.46 -22.41 8.35
N PRO A 342 -10.37 -22.87 7.69
CA PRO A 342 -9.09 -22.14 7.67
C PRO A 342 -9.06 -21.00 6.66
N ALA A 343 -9.98 -20.95 5.68
CA ALA A 343 -10.01 -19.93 4.65
C ALA A 343 -10.48 -18.59 5.21
N LYS A 344 -9.82 -17.50 4.79
CA LYS A 344 -10.25 -16.11 5.01
C LYS A 344 -10.95 -15.63 3.75
N LEU A 345 -12.12 -15.02 3.91
CA LEU A 345 -12.93 -14.48 2.83
C LEU A 345 -13.20 -13.00 3.09
N ALA A 346 -13.18 -12.20 2.03
CA ALA A 346 -13.69 -10.82 2.07
C ALA A 346 -14.39 -10.50 0.75
N MET A 347 -15.43 -9.68 0.82
CA MET A 347 -16.21 -9.18 -0.29
C MET A 347 -16.41 -7.69 -0.11
N PHE A 348 -16.38 -6.94 -1.20
CA PHE A 348 -16.66 -5.51 -1.23
C PHE A 348 -17.67 -5.22 -2.34
N TYR A 349 -18.42 -4.18 -2.14
CA TYR A 349 -19.24 -3.54 -3.17
C TYR A 349 -19.00 -2.05 -3.06
N HIS A 350 -18.71 -1.44 -4.18
CA HIS A 350 -18.42 -0.03 -4.33
C HIS A 350 -19.45 0.61 -5.26
N ASP A 351 -19.80 1.84 -4.98
CA ASP A 351 -20.65 2.72 -5.79
C ASP A 351 -19.88 4.05 -5.93
N PHE A 352 -19.50 4.40 -7.15
CA PHE A 352 -18.61 5.50 -7.44
C PHE A 352 -19.34 6.63 -8.19
N SER A 353 -19.10 7.86 -7.76
CA SER A 353 -19.58 9.07 -8.45
C SER A 353 -18.51 10.15 -8.49
N SER A 354 -18.71 11.17 -9.31
CA SER A 354 -17.90 12.39 -9.28
C SER A 354 -18.16 13.17 -8.00
N ASP A 355 -17.13 13.87 -7.48
CA ASP A 355 -17.26 14.87 -6.41
C ASP A 355 -17.89 16.16 -6.96
N GLU A 356 -17.38 16.64 -8.09
CA GLU A 356 -17.96 17.76 -8.83
C GLU A 356 -18.83 17.26 -9.99
N GLY A 357 -19.99 17.90 -10.20
CA GLY A 357 -20.92 17.52 -11.24
C GLY A 357 -21.96 16.49 -10.81
N SER A 358 -22.28 15.54 -11.68
CA SER A 358 -23.30 14.52 -11.42
C SER A 358 -23.03 13.22 -12.18
N ASP A 359 -21.77 12.96 -12.52
CA ASP A 359 -21.39 11.78 -13.29
C ASP A 359 -21.43 10.54 -12.40
N ASP A 360 -22.13 9.52 -12.86
CA ASP A 360 -22.13 8.19 -12.27
C ASP A 360 -20.92 7.42 -12.83
N TYR A 361 -19.92 7.15 -11.97
CA TYR A 361 -18.73 6.42 -12.43
C TYR A 361 -18.94 4.91 -12.51
N GLY A 362 -20.05 4.40 -12.00
CA GLY A 362 -20.38 2.99 -12.00
C GLY A 362 -20.10 2.29 -10.69
N THR A 363 -20.14 0.96 -10.72
CA THR A 363 -20.04 0.12 -9.51
C THR A 363 -18.97 -0.94 -9.64
N GLU A 364 -18.47 -1.43 -8.50
CA GLU A 364 -17.51 -2.55 -8.49
C GLU A 364 -17.86 -3.59 -7.44
N PHE A 365 -17.76 -4.87 -7.82
CA PHE A 365 -17.87 -6.00 -6.93
C PHE A 365 -16.55 -6.72 -6.82
N ASP A 366 -16.09 -6.90 -5.58
CA ASP A 366 -14.81 -7.51 -5.25
C ASP A 366 -14.96 -8.73 -4.35
N VAL A 367 -14.19 -9.78 -4.60
CA VAL A 367 -14.12 -10.93 -3.70
C VAL A 367 -12.71 -11.50 -3.61
N VAL A 368 -12.29 -11.89 -2.41
CA VAL A 368 -11.01 -12.56 -2.18
C VAL A 368 -11.17 -13.72 -1.21
N ALA A 369 -10.53 -14.83 -1.54
CA ALA A 369 -10.39 -16.00 -0.69
C ALA A 369 -8.90 -16.33 -0.50
N THR A 370 -8.45 -16.47 0.75
CA THR A 370 -7.07 -16.86 1.07
C THR A 370 -7.08 -18.12 1.94
N TYR A 371 -6.42 -19.16 1.49
CA TYR A 371 -6.31 -20.44 2.17
C TYR A 371 -4.86 -20.71 2.60
N PRO A 372 -4.57 -20.86 3.92
CA PRO A 372 -3.26 -21.28 4.40
C PRO A 372 -3.11 -22.80 4.23
N VAL A 373 -2.32 -23.24 3.24
CA VAL A 373 -2.05 -24.66 3.01
C VAL A 373 -1.24 -25.25 4.16
N ASN A 374 -0.23 -24.51 4.61
CA ASN A 374 0.57 -24.78 5.80
C ASN A 374 1.22 -23.49 6.33
N LYS A 375 2.16 -23.59 7.27
CA LYS A 375 2.85 -22.42 7.86
C LYS A 375 3.68 -21.60 6.85
N ASN A 376 4.11 -22.23 5.78
CA ASN A 376 4.99 -21.64 4.76
C ASN A 376 4.27 -21.27 3.46
N VAL A 377 3.13 -21.92 3.16
CA VAL A 377 2.45 -21.82 1.86
C VAL A 377 1.01 -21.35 2.05
N SER A 378 0.61 -20.36 1.27
CA SER A 378 -0.78 -19.94 1.14
C SER A 378 -1.17 -19.78 -0.33
N VAL A 379 -2.45 -20.02 -0.61
CA VAL A 379 -3.06 -19.80 -1.92
C VAL A 379 -4.14 -18.73 -1.78
N GLN A 380 -4.27 -17.87 -2.78
CA GLN A 380 -5.28 -16.83 -2.83
C GLN A 380 -5.94 -16.81 -4.21
N MET A 381 -7.25 -16.68 -4.23
CA MET A 381 -8.02 -16.29 -5.40
C MET A 381 -8.68 -14.95 -5.13
N LYS A 382 -8.68 -14.09 -6.13
CA LYS A 382 -9.26 -12.75 -6.06
C LYS A 382 -9.96 -12.45 -7.39
N TYR A 383 -11.09 -11.76 -7.33
CA TYR A 383 -11.86 -11.34 -8.49
C TYR A 383 -12.38 -9.94 -8.25
N ALA A 384 -12.42 -9.15 -9.32
CA ALA A 384 -13.01 -7.83 -9.37
C ALA A 384 -13.81 -7.69 -10.65
N ARG A 385 -14.99 -7.07 -10.56
CA ARG A 385 -15.81 -6.65 -11.69
C ARG A 385 -16.24 -5.22 -11.51
N TYR A 386 -15.82 -4.36 -12.41
CA TYR A 386 -16.24 -2.98 -12.53
C TYR A 386 -17.22 -2.87 -13.69
N ASP A 387 -18.43 -2.42 -13.40
CA ASP A 387 -19.48 -2.10 -14.36
C ASP A 387 -19.47 -0.56 -14.52
N ALA A 388 -19.04 -0.09 -15.69
CA ALA A 388 -18.85 1.33 -16.01
C ALA A 388 -20.15 2.01 -16.40
N GLU A 389 -20.31 3.28 -16.01
CA GLU A 389 -21.37 4.17 -16.50
C GLU A 389 -20.73 5.35 -17.25
N ASP A 390 -20.58 6.51 -16.65
CA ASP A 390 -20.04 7.70 -17.31
C ASP A 390 -18.49 7.75 -17.31
N PHE A 391 -17.81 6.84 -16.61
CA PHE A 391 -16.36 6.85 -16.49
C PHE A 391 -15.74 5.49 -16.85
N SER A 392 -14.66 5.54 -17.68
CA SER A 392 -13.85 4.37 -18.03
C SER A 392 -14.61 3.32 -18.87
N THR A 393 -14.38 2.01 -18.63
CA THR A 393 -14.95 0.87 -19.38
C THR A 393 -15.13 -0.32 -18.47
N ASP A 394 -16.07 -1.21 -18.79
CA ASP A 394 -16.28 -2.46 -18.09
C ASP A 394 -15.00 -3.27 -18.00
N THR A 395 -14.77 -3.85 -16.82
CA THR A 395 -13.54 -4.59 -16.57
C THR A 395 -13.74 -5.75 -15.61
N ASP A 396 -13.32 -6.92 -16.04
CA ASP A 396 -13.21 -8.13 -15.24
C ASP A 396 -11.75 -8.45 -14.94
N LYS A 397 -11.41 -8.71 -13.68
CA LYS A 397 -10.06 -9.15 -13.28
C LYS A 397 -10.12 -10.40 -12.41
N LEU A 398 -9.22 -11.34 -12.66
CA LEU A 398 -9.07 -12.55 -11.86
C LEU A 398 -7.60 -12.77 -11.50
N TRP A 399 -7.34 -13.07 -10.24
CA TRP A 399 -6.00 -13.42 -9.76
C TRP A 399 -5.98 -14.78 -9.10
N PHE A 400 -4.94 -15.55 -9.41
CA PHE A 400 -4.55 -16.72 -8.65
C PHE A 400 -3.12 -16.54 -8.15
N THR A 401 -2.91 -16.62 -6.84
CA THR A 401 -1.61 -16.36 -6.24
C THR A 401 -1.20 -17.48 -5.28
N ILE A 402 0.05 -17.94 -5.41
CA ILE A 402 0.70 -18.85 -4.44
C ILE A 402 1.83 -18.09 -3.79
N ASN A 403 1.80 -17.97 -2.45
CA ASN A 403 2.88 -17.40 -1.68
C ASN A 403 3.60 -18.49 -0.91
N MET A 404 4.93 -18.50 -0.98
CA MET A 404 5.81 -19.41 -0.26
C MET A 404 6.86 -18.62 0.50
N LYS A 405 7.07 -18.91 1.81
CA LYS A 405 7.99 -18.20 2.71
C LYS A 405 8.83 -19.22 3.49
N PHE A 406 10.16 -19.04 3.45
CA PHE A 406 11.12 -19.92 4.11
C PHE A 406 12.17 -19.12 4.89
#